data_a24b306b921d3109f7715ef31318cbf9
#
_entry.id   a24b306b921d3109f7715ef31318cbf9
#
_cell.length_a   1.000
_cell.length_b   1.000
_cell.length_c   1.000
_cell.angle_alpha   90.00
_cell.angle_beta   90.00
_cell.angle_gamma   90.00
#
_symmetry.space_group_name_H-M   'P 1'
#
loop_
_entity.id
_entity.type
_entity.pdbx_description
1 polymer ?
#
loop_
_entity_poly.entity_id
_entity_poly.type
_entity_poly.pdbx_seq_one_letter_code
_entity_poly.pdbx_strand_id
1 'polypeptide(L)'
;DRRQRQMCIRDSMLTAAALLELDFNQPSLDYHELMKLTKILTRDCTEDVENMYRRMCFNVFAHNRDDHSKNFTYIYNEKDDMWRLSPAYDLTYSNTYYGEHTTTVDGNGKNPGKKELVAVGVQAGMKKTYCERVAEEIRLCVNEKLEHYLK
;
A
#
# COMPACT_ATOMS: atom_id res chain seq x y z
N ASP A 1 -10.59 -31.65 -5.58
CA ASP A 1 -9.70 -31.97 -4.49
C ASP A 1 -9.25 -30.72 -3.75
N ARG A 2 -9.31 -30.76 -2.43
CA ARG A 2 -8.91 -29.65 -1.55
C ARG A 2 -7.45 -29.24 -1.74
N ARG A 3 -6.56 -30.20 -2.01
CA ARG A 3 -5.14 -29.90 -2.26
C ARG A 3 -4.93 -29.13 -3.55
N GLN A 4 -5.64 -29.50 -4.61
CA GLN A 4 -5.56 -28.76 -5.88
C GLN A 4 -6.16 -27.35 -5.75
N ARG A 5 -7.27 -27.22 -5.01
CA ARG A 5 -7.85 -25.91 -4.74
C ARG A 5 -6.92 -25.01 -3.90
N GLN A 6 -6.25 -25.57 -2.89
CA GLN A 6 -5.29 -24.81 -2.08
C GLN A 6 -4.04 -24.46 -2.87
N MET A 7 -3.55 -25.33 -3.75
CA MET A 7 -2.42 -25.03 -4.63
C MET A 7 -2.80 -23.94 -5.64
N CYS A 8 -3.98 -24.02 -6.27
CA CYS A 8 -4.46 -23.01 -7.19
C CYS A 8 -4.63 -21.64 -6.53
N ILE A 9 -5.11 -21.59 -5.29
CA ILE A 9 -5.27 -20.36 -4.54
C ILE A 9 -3.89 -19.78 -4.17
N ARG A 10 -2.94 -20.62 -3.77
CA ARG A 10 -1.56 -20.18 -3.44
C ARG A 10 -0.82 -19.71 -4.66
N ASP A 11 -0.97 -20.37 -5.80
CA ASP A 11 -0.31 -20.01 -7.06
C ASP A 11 -0.89 -18.73 -7.68
N SER A 12 -2.10 -18.32 -7.24
CA SER A 12 -2.77 -17.14 -7.74
C SER A 12 -2.61 -15.91 -6.84
N MET A 13 -1.76 -15.99 -5.81
CA MET A 13 -1.50 -14.87 -4.89
C MET A 13 0.00 -14.65 -4.75
N LEU A 14 0.43 -13.40 -4.94
CA LEU A 14 1.82 -13.01 -4.77
C LEU A 14 1.93 -11.75 -3.91
N THR A 15 2.91 -11.74 -3.01
CA THR A 15 3.22 -10.54 -2.22
C THR A 15 4.19 -9.64 -2.98
N ALA A 16 4.19 -8.35 -2.64
CA ALA A 16 5.17 -7.41 -3.20
C ALA A 16 6.60 -7.86 -2.87
N ALA A 17 6.81 -8.42 -1.68
CA ALA A 17 8.13 -8.94 -1.28
C ALA A 17 8.63 -10.02 -2.26
N ALA A 18 7.76 -10.97 -2.61
CA ALA A 18 8.11 -12.06 -3.51
C ALA A 18 8.38 -11.53 -4.93
N LEU A 19 7.56 -10.58 -5.39
CA LEU A 19 7.68 -10.01 -6.74
C LEU A 19 8.91 -9.14 -6.91
N LEU A 20 9.30 -8.41 -5.88
CA LEU A 20 10.47 -7.53 -5.93
C LEU A 20 11.76 -8.26 -5.55
N GLU A 21 11.67 -9.53 -5.18
CA GLU A 21 12.81 -10.35 -4.72
C GLU A 21 13.62 -9.61 -3.65
N LEU A 22 12.91 -9.00 -2.70
CA LEU A 22 13.56 -8.23 -1.66
C LEU A 22 14.36 -9.15 -0.73
N ASP A 23 15.65 -8.93 -0.70
CA ASP A 23 16.54 -9.58 0.25
C ASP A 23 16.17 -9.11 1.67
N PHE A 24 16.17 -10.05 2.63
CA PHE A 24 15.92 -9.75 4.04
C PHE A 24 16.91 -8.72 4.61
N ASN A 25 18.01 -8.47 3.92
CA ASN A 25 19.03 -7.52 4.33
C ASN A 25 18.81 -6.10 3.78
N GLN A 26 17.79 -5.87 2.94
CA GLN A 26 17.44 -4.54 2.46
C GLN A 26 16.11 -4.12 3.07
N PRO A 27 16.14 -3.34 4.17
CA PRO A 27 14.91 -3.00 4.90
C PRO A 27 14.10 -1.86 4.27
N SER A 28 14.57 -1.25 3.18
CA SER A 28 13.94 -0.02 2.70
C SER A 28 13.22 -0.22 1.36
N LEU A 29 11.91 -0.46 1.44
CA LEU A 29 11.01 -0.31 0.31
C LEU A 29 10.38 1.09 0.38
N ASP A 30 10.22 1.74 -0.75
CA ASP A 30 9.49 3.01 -0.84
C ASP A 30 8.16 2.82 -1.57
N TYR A 31 7.16 3.62 -1.21
CA TYR A 31 5.85 3.56 -1.87
C TYR A 31 5.92 3.91 -3.37
N HIS A 32 6.94 4.64 -3.83
CA HIS A 32 7.19 4.81 -5.25
C HIS A 32 7.31 3.48 -5.98
N GLU A 33 8.02 2.53 -5.38
CA GLU A 33 8.19 1.19 -5.94
C GLU A 33 6.89 0.38 -5.91
N LEU A 34 6.12 0.49 -4.83
CA LEU A 34 4.82 -0.17 -4.72
C LEU A 34 3.82 0.38 -5.74
N MET A 35 3.79 1.69 -5.95
CA MET A 35 2.94 2.30 -6.97
C MET A 35 3.33 1.83 -8.36
N LYS A 36 4.63 1.80 -8.65
CA LYS A 36 5.14 1.33 -9.93
C LYS A 36 4.81 -0.15 -10.16
N LEU A 37 5.01 -0.99 -9.15
CA LEU A 37 4.67 -2.41 -9.22
C LEU A 37 3.17 -2.60 -9.48
N THR A 38 2.32 -1.87 -8.78
CA THR A 38 0.87 -1.91 -8.98
C THR A 38 0.50 -1.56 -10.41
N LYS A 39 1.08 -0.50 -10.96
CA LYS A 39 0.82 -0.09 -12.35
C LYS A 39 1.21 -1.18 -13.34
N ILE A 40 2.37 -1.79 -13.16
CA ILE A 40 2.86 -2.83 -14.06
C ILE A 40 1.99 -4.08 -14.00
N LEU A 41 1.74 -4.59 -12.80
CA LEU A 41 1.00 -5.85 -12.62
C LEU A 41 -0.46 -5.73 -13.04
N THR A 42 -1.11 -4.63 -12.70
CA THR A 42 -2.54 -4.44 -13.00
C THR A 42 -2.77 -3.81 -14.36
N ARG A 43 -1.73 -3.69 -15.18
CA ARG A 43 -1.78 -3.03 -16.51
C ARG A 43 -2.38 -1.63 -16.43
N ASP A 44 -1.89 -0.86 -15.45
CA ASP A 44 -2.30 0.52 -15.20
C ASP A 44 -3.81 0.64 -14.90
N CYS A 45 -4.34 -0.33 -14.17
CA CYS A 45 -5.74 -0.27 -13.72
C CYS A 45 -5.92 0.91 -12.76
N THR A 46 -6.65 1.92 -13.19
CA THR A 46 -6.85 3.16 -12.44
C THR A 46 -7.39 2.89 -11.03
N GLU A 47 -8.37 1.99 -10.91
CA GLU A 47 -8.95 1.63 -9.61
C GLU A 47 -7.89 1.09 -8.64
N ASP A 48 -7.03 0.19 -9.11
CA ASP A 48 -6.02 -0.42 -8.25
C ASP A 48 -4.90 0.57 -7.89
N VAL A 49 -4.50 1.43 -8.82
CA VAL A 49 -3.53 2.49 -8.55
C VAL A 49 -4.07 3.47 -7.51
N GLU A 50 -5.32 3.89 -7.66
CA GLU A 50 -5.98 4.76 -6.69
C GLU A 50 -6.13 4.08 -5.33
N ASN A 51 -6.47 2.80 -5.30
CA ASN A 51 -6.59 2.04 -4.05
C ASN A 51 -5.24 1.90 -3.34
N MET A 52 -4.15 1.68 -4.08
CA MET A 52 -2.82 1.67 -3.48
C MET A 52 -2.48 3.06 -2.88
N TYR A 53 -2.79 4.13 -3.58
CA TYR A 53 -2.59 5.49 -3.08
C TYR A 53 -3.40 5.74 -1.79
N ARG A 54 -4.67 5.35 -1.77
CA ARG A 54 -5.52 5.46 -0.59
C ARG A 54 -4.97 4.66 0.59
N ARG A 55 -4.47 3.46 0.32
CA ARG A 55 -3.86 2.60 1.34
C ARG A 55 -2.61 3.25 1.93
N MET A 56 -1.76 3.83 1.09
CA MET A 56 -0.59 4.57 1.54
C MET A 56 -0.99 5.73 2.45
N CYS A 57 -1.95 6.54 2.04
CA CYS A 57 -2.46 7.66 2.84
C CYS A 57 -3.00 7.18 4.18
N PHE A 58 -3.78 6.10 4.18
CA PHE A 58 -4.30 5.52 5.41
C PHE A 58 -3.16 5.07 6.34
N ASN A 59 -2.19 4.36 5.82
CA ASN A 59 -1.06 3.87 6.62
C ASN A 59 -0.28 5.02 7.27
N VAL A 60 -0.11 6.10 6.54
CA VAL A 60 0.59 7.29 7.06
C VAL A 60 -0.23 7.96 8.18
N PHE A 61 -1.48 8.29 7.92
CA PHE A 61 -2.29 9.06 8.86
C PHE A 61 -2.76 8.24 10.06
N ALA A 62 -2.99 6.93 9.87
CA ALA A 62 -3.35 6.02 10.96
C ALA A 62 -2.13 5.51 11.73
N HIS A 63 -0.93 5.92 11.36
CA HIS A 63 0.32 5.43 11.94
C HIS A 63 0.45 3.90 11.88
N ASN A 64 -0.03 3.30 10.82
CA ASN A 64 0.19 1.87 10.56
C ASN A 64 1.61 1.69 10.03
N ARG A 65 2.57 1.60 10.96
CA ARG A 65 4.00 1.56 10.64
C ARG A 65 4.50 0.16 10.30
N ASP A 66 3.66 -0.84 10.45
CA ASP A 66 3.96 -2.21 10.04
C ASP A 66 3.55 -2.42 8.57
N ASP A 67 3.94 -1.48 7.72
CA ASP A 67 3.62 -1.46 6.30
C ASP A 67 4.76 -2.07 5.46
N HIS A 68 5.17 -3.28 5.83
CA HIS A 68 6.22 -3.98 5.10
C HIS A 68 5.68 -4.65 3.82
N SER A 69 6.60 -5.02 2.94
CA SER A 69 6.28 -5.53 1.60
C SER A 69 5.43 -6.80 1.59
N LYS A 70 5.43 -7.58 2.67
CA LYS A 70 4.60 -8.79 2.81
C LYS A 70 3.11 -8.47 3.01
N ASN A 71 2.78 -7.24 3.41
CA ASN A 71 1.39 -6.82 3.64
C ASN A 71 0.71 -6.31 2.37
N PHE A 72 1.41 -6.28 1.26
CA PHE A 72 0.84 -5.90 -0.04
C PHE A 72 0.79 -7.13 -0.93
N THR A 73 -0.41 -7.54 -1.30
CA THR A 73 -0.65 -8.78 -2.05
C THR A 73 -1.43 -8.48 -3.32
N TYR A 74 -1.10 -9.23 -4.36
CA TYR A 74 -1.79 -9.18 -5.65
C TYR A 74 -2.41 -10.54 -5.94
N ILE A 75 -3.59 -10.53 -6.54
CA ILE A 75 -4.36 -11.73 -6.85
C ILE A 75 -4.50 -11.83 -8.37
N TYR A 76 -4.18 -13.00 -8.92
CA TYR A 76 -4.36 -13.28 -10.33
C TYR A 76 -5.81 -13.72 -10.59
N ASN A 77 -6.45 -13.09 -11.56
CA ASN A 77 -7.78 -13.44 -12.03
C ASN A 77 -7.66 -14.15 -13.37
N GLU A 78 -7.94 -15.45 -13.35
CA GLU A 78 -7.85 -16.30 -14.54
C GLU A 78 -8.81 -15.87 -15.66
N LYS A 79 -9.99 -15.35 -15.30
CA LYS A 79 -11.01 -14.94 -16.28
C LYS A 79 -10.53 -13.77 -17.12
N ASP A 80 -9.86 -12.81 -16.50
CA ASP A 80 -9.40 -11.59 -17.17
C ASP A 80 -7.92 -11.66 -17.55
N ASP A 81 -7.23 -12.74 -17.16
CA ASP A 81 -5.78 -12.88 -17.33
C ASP A 81 -5.04 -11.62 -16.80
N MET A 82 -5.43 -11.20 -15.60
CA MET A 82 -4.91 -9.97 -15.00
C MET A 82 -4.64 -10.15 -13.52
N TRP A 83 -3.59 -9.50 -13.06
CA TRP A 83 -3.34 -9.32 -11.64
C TRP A 83 -4.13 -8.12 -11.12
N ARG A 84 -4.65 -8.25 -9.92
CA ARG A 84 -5.39 -7.18 -9.24
C ARG A 84 -4.83 -7.01 -7.83
N LEU A 85 -4.84 -5.78 -7.33
CA LEU A 85 -4.48 -5.52 -5.95
C LEU A 85 -5.52 -6.15 -5.02
N SER A 86 -5.05 -6.92 -4.01
CA SER A 86 -5.96 -7.52 -3.04
C SER A 86 -6.57 -6.46 -2.13
N PRO A 87 -7.75 -6.72 -1.52
CA PRO A 87 -8.24 -5.87 -0.45
C PRO A 87 -7.20 -5.72 0.67
N ALA A 88 -7.24 -4.59 1.35
CA ALA A 88 -6.33 -4.32 2.45
C ALA A 88 -6.57 -5.27 3.63
N TYR A 89 -5.49 -5.72 4.25
CA TYR A 89 -5.55 -6.52 5.47
C TYR A 89 -4.45 -6.07 6.42
N ASP A 90 -4.54 -6.48 7.68
CA ASP A 90 -3.59 -6.10 8.75
C ASP A 90 -3.39 -4.58 8.87
N LEU A 91 -4.47 -3.83 8.70
CA LEU A 91 -4.45 -2.40 8.90
C LEU A 91 -4.63 -2.09 10.39
N THR A 92 -3.53 -2.05 11.12
CA THR A 92 -3.54 -1.79 12.56
C THR A 92 -2.72 -0.57 12.90
N TYR A 93 -3.08 0.08 14.00
CA TYR A 93 -2.24 1.12 14.58
C TYR A 93 -1.04 0.44 15.24
N SER A 94 0.14 0.81 14.82
CA SER A 94 1.37 0.28 15.40
C SER A 94 2.35 1.41 15.71
N ASN A 95 2.74 1.50 16.95
CA ASN A 95 3.76 2.45 17.39
C ASN A 95 5.12 1.77 17.53
N THR A 96 5.28 0.58 16.95
CA THR A 96 6.49 -0.20 16.99
C THR A 96 7.49 0.25 15.91
N TYR A 97 8.70 -0.27 15.93
CA TYR A 97 9.81 0.10 15.03
C TYR A 97 10.29 1.54 15.22
N TYR A 98 10.48 1.94 16.49
CA TYR A 98 11.07 3.26 16.83
C TYR A 98 10.32 4.44 16.21
N GLY A 99 9.06 4.26 15.88
CA GLY A 99 8.22 5.32 15.32
C GLY A 99 8.42 5.58 13.84
N GLU A 100 9.03 4.67 13.09
CA GLU A 100 9.25 4.82 11.65
C GLU A 100 8.41 3.84 10.85
N HIS A 101 8.01 4.26 9.64
CA HIS A 101 7.36 3.38 8.68
C HIS A 101 8.37 2.39 8.10
N THR A 102 7.96 1.12 7.97
CA THR A 102 8.79 0.09 7.34
C THR A 102 8.95 0.37 5.85
N THR A 103 7.89 0.87 5.20
CA THR A 103 7.94 1.37 3.83
C THR A 103 8.00 2.90 3.88
N THR A 104 9.02 3.49 3.26
CA THR A 104 9.17 4.94 3.25
C THR A 104 8.22 5.60 2.25
N VAL A 105 7.90 6.86 2.50
CA VAL A 105 7.08 7.67 1.61
C VAL A 105 7.98 8.80 1.06
N ASP A 106 8.31 8.73 -0.22
CA ASP A 106 9.22 9.66 -0.87
C ASP A 106 10.55 9.80 -0.07
N GLY A 107 11.08 8.65 0.36
CA GLY A 107 12.30 8.58 1.15
C GLY A 107 12.17 8.90 2.63
N ASN A 108 10.98 9.28 3.10
CA ASN A 108 10.73 9.66 4.48
C ASN A 108 10.02 8.53 5.23
N GLY A 109 10.69 7.95 6.23
CA GLY A 109 10.12 6.90 7.07
C GLY A 109 9.68 7.38 8.45
N LYS A 110 10.18 8.54 8.90
CA LYS A 110 9.95 9.02 10.26
C LYS A 110 8.60 9.72 10.42
N ASN A 111 8.34 10.71 9.57
CA ASN A 111 7.14 11.51 9.69
C ASN A 111 6.70 12.01 8.31
N PRO A 112 6.34 11.08 7.40
CA PRO A 112 5.84 11.50 6.10
C PRO A 112 4.50 12.23 6.27
N GLY A 113 4.29 13.24 5.46
CA GLY A 113 3.09 14.05 5.47
C GLY A 113 2.46 14.17 4.10
N LYS A 114 1.52 15.09 3.98
CA LYS A 114 0.79 15.34 2.74
C LYS A 114 1.71 15.62 1.55
N LYS A 115 2.80 16.35 1.79
CA LYS A 115 3.78 16.68 0.75
C LYS A 115 4.39 15.44 0.11
N GLU A 116 4.84 14.50 0.93
CA GLU A 116 5.44 13.26 0.47
C GLU A 116 4.40 12.37 -0.21
N LEU A 117 3.19 12.28 0.33
CA LEU A 117 2.09 11.51 -0.26
C LEU A 117 1.75 12.02 -1.66
N VAL A 118 1.61 13.33 -1.81
CA VAL A 118 1.30 13.93 -3.11
C VAL A 118 2.43 13.69 -4.10
N ALA A 119 3.70 13.78 -3.66
CA ALA A 119 4.84 13.49 -4.52
C ALA A 119 4.80 12.07 -5.08
N VAL A 120 4.49 11.09 -4.25
CA VAL A 120 4.35 9.69 -4.69
C VAL A 120 3.23 9.54 -5.72
N GLY A 121 2.06 10.11 -5.44
CA GLY A 121 0.92 10.04 -6.35
C GLY A 121 1.19 10.68 -7.71
N VAL A 122 1.79 11.85 -7.70
CA VAL A 122 2.12 12.59 -8.94
C VAL A 122 3.14 11.81 -9.77
N GLN A 123 4.15 11.25 -9.13
CA GLN A 123 5.15 10.44 -9.83
C GLN A 123 4.54 9.19 -10.44
N ALA A 124 3.50 8.65 -9.84
CA ALA A 124 2.74 7.52 -10.39
C ALA A 124 1.81 7.91 -11.55
N GLY A 125 1.75 9.19 -11.91
CA GLY A 125 0.92 9.67 -13.01
C GLY A 125 -0.45 10.18 -12.59
N MET A 126 -0.73 10.30 -11.29
CA MET A 126 -2.00 10.80 -10.79
C MET A 126 -2.00 12.33 -10.77
N LYS A 127 -3.17 12.93 -10.90
CA LYS A 127 -3.32 14.38 -10.86
C LYS A 127 -3.03 14.90 -9.45
N LYS A 128 -2.27 15.99 -9.36
CA LYS A 128 -1.91 16.62 -8.09
C LYS A 128 -3.14 16.99 -7.25
N THR A 129 -4.15 17.58 -7.90
CA THR A 129 -5.39 17.99 -7.23
C THR A 129 -6.14 16.79 -6.65
N TYR A 130 -6.17 15.68 -7.37
CA TYR A 130 -6.76 14.43 -6.89
C TYR A 130 -6.00 13.89 -5.67
N CYS A 131 -4.66 13.86 -5.75
CA CYS A 131 -3.82 13.37 -4.65
C CYS A 131 -4.01 14.20 -3.39
N GLU A 132 -4.04 15.53 -3.52
CA GLU A 132 -4.25 16.44 -2.39
C GLU A 132 -5.62 16.24 -1.75
N ARG A 133 -6.66 16.11 -2.57
CA ARG A 133 -8.03 15.90 -2.09
C ARG A 133 -8.16 14.58 -1.34
N VAL A 134 -7.67 13.49 -1.92
CA VAL A 134 -7.76 12.17 -1.30
C VAL A 134 -6.97 12.11 -0.01
N ALA A 135 -5.75 12.64 0.00
CA ALA A 135 -4.93 12.69 1.21
C ALA A 135 -5.65 13.43 2.33
N GLU A 136 -6.26 14.57 2.03
CA GLU A 136 -6.99 15.37 3.02
C GLU A 136 -8.25 14.64 3.52
N GLU A 137 -9.02 14.03 2.63
CA GLU A 137 -10.20 13.25 2.99
C GLU A 137 -9.85 12.12 3.97
N ILE A 138 -8.78 11.39 3.68
CA ILE A 138 -8.34 10.28 4.51
C ILE A 138 -7.80 10.79 5.85
N ARG A 139 -7.03 11.88 5.83
CA ARG A 139 -6.51 12.51 7.05
C ARG A 139 -7.66 12.88 8.00
N LEU A 140 -8.67 13.56 7.49
CA LEU A 140 -9.83 13.97 8.29
C LEU A 140 -10.61 12.76 8.81
N CYS A 141 -10.83 11.77 7.96
CA CYS A 141 -11.56 10.56 8.34
C CYS A 141 -10.84 9.79 9.45
N VAL A 142 -9.53 9.62 9.32
CA VAL A 142 -8.70 8.92 10.32
C VAL A 142 -8.69 9.69 11.63
N ASN A 143 -8.49 11.01 11.59
CA ASN A 143 -8.46 11.83 12.79
C ASN A 143 -9.80 11.77 13.55
N GLU A 144 -10.91 11.87 12.84
CA GLU A 144 -12.25 11.78 13.44
C GLU A 144 -12.46 10.44 14.15
N LYS A 145 -12.11 9.35 13.47
CA LYS A 145 -12.28 8.00 14.02
C LYS A 145 -11.32 7.71 15.17
N LEU A 146 -10.06 8.13 15.06
CA LEU A 146 -9.09 7.93 16.14
C LEU A 146 -9.45 8.73 17.38
N GLU A 147 -9.90 9.96 17.25
CA GLU A 147 -10.38 10.75 18.38
C GLU A 147 -11.51 10.03 19.13
N HIS A 148 -12.38 9.37 18.37
CA HIS A 148 -13.49 8.63 18.95
C HIS A 148 -13.02 7.42 19.77
N TYR A 149 -11.94 6.75 19.31
CA TYR A 149 -11.40 5.57 19.99
C TYR A 149 -10.42 5.90 21.11
N LEU A 150 -9.77 7.07 21.07
CA LEU A 150 -8.79 7.47 22.08
C LEU A 150 -9.43 8.21 23.26
N LYS A 151 -10.69 8.49 23.19
CA LYS A 151 -11.49 9.01 24.32
C LYS A 151 -12.09 7.85 25.09
#